data_bff866deb6b8d79b7fd823beb69f7d42
#
_entry.id   bff866deb6b8d79b7fd823beb69f7d42
#
_cell.length_a   1.000
_cell.length_b   1.000
_cell.length_c   1.000
_cell.angle_alpha   90.00
_cell.angle_beta   90.00
_cell.angle_gamma   90.00
#
_symmetry.space_group_name_H-M   'P 1'
#
loop_
_entity.id
_entity.type
_entity.pdbx_description
1 polymer ?
#
loop_
_entity_poly.entity_id
_entity_poly.type
_entity_poly.pdbx_seq_one_letter_code
_entity_poly.pdbx_strand_id
1 'polypeptide(L)'
;MFLRPTVILAVFVALAWGLYDQWPSILAWTSDTQRRFQNVMASSLRAVQSGDAFAVVTLCAATFLYGLVHAAGPGHGKIVLGASAVASRAGILRMVLLSFFTAIAQALSAILLIGLIVVGLRWIGGSDAVKITEDWLSPISFVLFAAFGGVLLVRGTKMVSQYRKTAFTHRVHCNHKHGPNLAEVDALTSLRDSLLLTASIAVRPCTGALFLLLIAAQLDVFWLGAIATLAMGVGTAVFNSGIAVSGVFARTLIHLGNSDKMSISTGVLYLCAGVSVLTISLSRLIIG
;
A
#
# COMPACT_ATOMS: atom_id res chain seq x y z
N MET A 1 30.88 -11.15 -14.66
CA MET A 1 30.14 -12.24 -15.37
C MET A 1 28.68 -11.87 -15.32
N PHE A 2 28.22 -11.13 -16.35
CA PHE A 2 26.83 -10.63 -16.40
C PHE A 2 25.91 -11.80 -16.80
N LEU A 3 24.98 -12.18 -15.94
CA LEU A 3 23.89 -13.08 -16.32
C LEU A 3 23.19 -12.48 -17.55
N ARG A 4 23.10 -13.26 -18.63
CA ARG A 4 22.45 -12.82 -19.88
C ARG A 4 21.03 -12.36 -19.57
N PRO A 5 20.53 -11.26 -20.15
CA PRO A 5 19.18 -10.75 -19.86
C PRO A 5 18.08 -11.79 -20.11
N THR A 6 18.34 -12.78 -20.96
CA THR A 6 17.48 -13.95 -21.18
C THR A 6 17.32 -14.83 -19.96
N VAL A 7 18.39 -15.04 -19.15
CA VAL A 7 18.32 -15.84 -17.92
C VAL A 7 17.52 -15.10 -16.85
N ILE A 8 17.72 -13.77 -16.70
CA ILE A 8 16.95 -12.94 -15.78
C ILE A 8 15.47 -12.98 -16.15
N LEU A 9 15.15 -12.84 -17.44
CA LEU A 9 13.77 -12.93 -17.92
C LEU A 9 13.17 -14.31 -17.68
N ALA A 10 13.91 -15.39 -17.95
CA ALA A 10 13.43 -16.76 -17.73
C ALA A 10 13.17 -17.03 -16.23
N VAL A 11 14.05 -16.58 -15.34
CA VAL A 11 13.85 -16.68 -13.88
C VAL A 11 12.63 -15.87 -13.45
N PHE A 12 12.46 -14.66 -13.98
CA PHE A 12 11.30 -13.83 -13.65
C PHE A 12 9.98 -14.47 -14.11
N VAL A 13 9.95 -15.03 -15.33
CA VAL A 13 8.78 -15.74 -15.86
C VAL A 13 8.49 -17.01 -15.06
N ALA A 14 9.51 -17.79 -14.69
CA ALA A 14 9.34 -18.99 -13.87
C ALA A 14 8.81 -18.65 -12.46
N LEU A 15 9.32 -17.58 -11.83
CA LEU A 15 8.82 -17.10 -10.53
C LEU A 15 7.38 -16.59 -10.64
N ALA A 16 7.06 -15.83 -11.70
CA ALA A 16 5.70 -15.33 -11.92
C ALA A 16 4.71 -16.49 -12.16
N TRP A 17 5.12 -17.50 -12.91
CA TRP A 17 4.31 -18.71 -13.15
C TRP A 17 4.10 -19.49 -11.86
N GLY A 18 5.16 -19.74 -11.07
CA GLY A 18 5.05 -20.43 -9.78
C GLY A 18 4.16 -19.68 -8.78
N LEU A 19 4.24 -18.35 -8.73
CA LEU A 19 3.34 -17.52 -7.95
C LEU A 19 1.89 -17.60 -8.44
N TYR A 20 1.67 -17.64 -9.75
CA TYR A 20 0.34 -17.74 -10.33
C TYR A 20 -0.30 -19.11 -10.00
N ASP A 21 0.44 -20.19 -10.12
CA ASP A 21 -0.02 -21.54 -9.80
C ASP A 21 -0.38 -21.69 -8.31
N GLN A 22 0.44 -21.14 -7.42
CA GLN A 22 0.23 -21.19 -5.97
C GLN A 22 -0.76 -20.11 -5.44
N TRP A 23 -1.23 -19.21 -6.31
CA TRP A 23 -2.07 -18.08 -5.91
C TRP A 23 -3.34 -18.48 -5.14
N PRO A 24 -4.14 -19.48 -5.56
CA PRO A 24 -5.31 -19.93 -4.82
C PRO A 24 -4.95 -20.45 -3.42
N SER A 25 -3.86 -21.21 -3.29
CA SER A 25 -3.37 -21.73 -2.03
C SER A 25 -2.92 -20.62 -1.07
N ILE A 26 -2.21 -19.62 -1.59
CA ILE A 26 -1.78 -18.44 -0.83
C ILE A 26 -3.00 -17.66 -0.32
N LEU A 27 -4.01 -17.46 -1.17
CA LEU A 27 -5.25 -16.78 -0.78
C LEU A 27 -6.00 -17.55 0.30
N ALA A 28 -6.16 -18.86 0.14
CA ALA A 28 -6.84 -19.72 1.11
C ALA A 28 -6.12 -19.69 2.46
N TRP A 29 -4.80 -19.88 2.45
CA TRP A 29 -3.96 -19.82 3.66
C TRP A 29 -4.05 -18.46 4.36
N THR A 30 -3.97 -17.37 3.59
CA THR A 30 -4.06 -16.01 4.13
C THR A 30 -5.42 -15.77 4.78
N SER A 31 -6.50 -16.20 4.12
CA SER A 31 -7.88 -16.03 4.63
C SER A 31 -8.12 -16.85 5.90
N ASP A 32 -7.67 -18.12 5.93
CA ASP A 32 -7.81 -18.99 7.09
C ASP A 32 -7.01 -18.45 8.28
N THR A 33 -5.77 -18.05 8.03
CA THR A 33 -4.90 -17.46 9.06
C THR A 33 -5.50 -16.16 9.62
N GLN A 34 -6.07 -15.30 8.77
CA GLN A 34 -6.76 -14.09 9.22
C GLN A 34 -7.97 -14.40 10.09
N ARG A 35 -8.79 -15.40 9.71
CA ARG A 35 -9.93 -15.86 10.53
C ARG A 35 -9.49 -16.38 11.91
N ARG A 36 -8.40 -17.16 11.98
CA ARG A 36 -7.86 -17.64 13.24
C ARG A 36 -7.45 -16.48 14.15
N PHE A 37 -6.74 -15.48 13.63
CA PHE A 37 -6.40 -14.29 14.42
C PHE A 37 -7.63 -13.49 14.85
N GLN A 38 -8.65 -13.36 14.00
CA GLN A 38 -9.91 -12.70 14.37
C GLN A 38 -10.59 -13.42 15.55
N ASN A 39 -10.60 -14.75 15.57
CA ASN A 39 -11.14 -15.53 16.67
C ASN A 39 -10.33 -15.31 17.97
N VAL A 40 -8.99 -15.29 17.88
CA VAL A 40 -8.12 -14.99 19.02
C VAL A 40 -8.36 -13.56 19.53
N MET A 41 -8.50 -12.57 18.64
CA MET A 41 -8.82 -11.20 19.02
C MET A 41 -10.16 -11.10 19.74
N ALA A 42 -11.20 -11.76 19.23
CA ALA A 42 -12.53 -11.77 19.85
C ALA A 42 -12.51 -12.47 21.23
N SER A 43 -11.81 -13.58 21.38
CA SER A 43 -11.67 -14.26 22.67
C SER A 43 -10.85 -13.45 23.68
N SER A 44 -9.77 -12.81 23.22
CA SER A 44 -8.94 -11.94 24.08
C SER A 44 -9.71 -10.70 24.55
N LEU A 45 -10.55 -10.09 23.72
CA LEU A 45 -11.41 -8.98 24.15
C LEU A 45 -12.38 -9.39 25.25
N ARG A 46 -12.98 -10.58 25.16
CA ARG A 46 -13.86 -11.11 26.21
C ARG A 46 -13.08 -11.40 27.50
N ALA A 47 -11.86 -11.94 27.39
CA ALA A 47 -11.00 -12.20 28.55
C ALA A 47 -10.56 -10.91 29.24
N VAL A 48 -10.27 -9.84 28.48
CA VAL A 48 -10.01 -8.50 29.04
C VAL A 48 -11.24 -7.99 29.77
N GLN A 49 -12.44 -8.12 29.20
CA GLN A 49 -13.69 -7.72 29.85
C GLN A 49 -13.91 -8.46 31.18
N SER A 50 -13.51 -9.73 31.27
CA SER A 50 -13.57 -10.51 32.52
C SER A 50 -12.45 -10.20 33.53
N GLY A 51 -11.54 -9.26 33.23
CA GLY A 51 -10.49 -8.78 34.13
C GLY A 51 -9.14 -9.47 33.99
N ASP A 52 -8.92 -10.27 32.95
CA ASP A 52 -7.61 -10.90 32.70
C ASP A 52 -6.63 -9.88 32.08
N ALA A 53 -5.65 -9.45 32.89
CA ALA A 53 -4.62 -8.50 32.48
C ALA A 53 -3.70 -9.05 31.39
N PHE A 54 -3.43 -10.37 31.33
CA PHE A 54 -2.60 -10.98 30.28
C PHE A 54 -3.30 -10.99 28.94
N ALA A 55 -4.63 -10.95 28.90
CA ALA A 55 -5.39 -10.92 27.67
C ALA A 55 -5.12 -9.64 26.83
N VAL A 56 -4.70 -8.52 27.47
CA VAL A 56 -4.30 -7.30 26.74
C VAL A 56 -3.06 -7.55 25.88
N VAL A 57 -2.06 -8.23 26.45
CA VAL A 57 -0.82 -8.55 25.72
C VAL A 57 -1.14 -9.52 24.56
N THR A 58 -1.95 -10.56 24.83
CA THR A 58 -2.40 -11.52 23.81
C THR A 58 -3.17 -10.82 22.70
N LEU A 59 -4.06 -9.89 23.03
CA LEU A 59 -4.81 -9.09 22.08
C LEU A 59 -3.88 -8.26 21.18
N CYS A 60 -2.94 -7.50 21.77
CA CYS A 60 -1.99 -6.69 21.02
C CYS A 60 -1.06 -7.54 20.14
N ALA A 61 -0.59 -8.69 20.63
CA ALA A 61 0.21 -9.61 19.84
C ALA A 61 -0.57 -10.21 18.68
N ALA A 62 -1.79 -10.68 18.92
CA ALA A 62 -2.65 -11.25 17.89
C ALA A 62 -3.02 -10.21 16.81
N THR A 63 -3.32 -8.97 17.22
CA THR A 63 -3.62 -7.88 16.26
C THR A 63 -2.41 -7.45 15.46
N PHE A 64 -1.22 -7.40 16.06
CA PHE A 64 0.03 -7.15 15.36
C PHE A 64 0.30 -8.22 14.31
N LEU A 65 0.22 -9.51 14.69
CA LEU A 65 0.40 -10.64 13.77
C LEU A 65 -0.67 -10.66 12.67
N TYR A 66 -1.93 -10.35 13.02
CA TYR A 66 -2.97 -10.14 12.02
C TYR A 66 -2.59 -9.06 11.02
N GLY A 67 -2.06 -7.93 11.50
CA GLY A 67 -1.59 -6.84 10.64
C GLY A 67 -0.52 -7.27 9.65
N LEU A 68 0.46 -8.08 10.09
CA LEU A 68 1.47 -8.68 9.21
C LEU A 68 0.84 -9.57 8.13
N VAL A 69 0.00 -10.52 8.53
CA VAL A 69 -0.65 -11.48 7.59
C VAL A 69 -1.64 -10.76 6.68
N HIS A 70 -2.41 -9.81 7.22
CA HIS A 70 -3.30 -8.96 6.43
C HIS A 70 -2.52 -8.17 5.36
N ALA A 71 -1.35 -7.66 5.73
CA ALA A 71 -0.46 -6.99 4.79
C ALA A 71 0.18 -7.95 3.78
N ALA A 72 0.33 -9.24 4.04
CA ALA A 72 0.79 -10.23 3.07
C ALA A 72 -0.27 -10.57 2.01
N GLY A 73 -1.57 -10.42 2.34
CA GLY A 73 -2.66 -10.66 1.41
C GLY A 73 -2.70 -9.65 0.25
N PRO A 74 -3.40 -9.92 -0.84
CA PRO A 74 -3.55 -9.01 -1.97
C PRO A 74 -4.28 -7.73 -1.53
N GLY A 75 -3.78 -6.58 -1.98
CA GLY A 75 -4.40 -5.29 -1.65
C GLY A 75 -3.90 -4.16 -2.55
N HIS A 76 -4.81 -3.31 -3.01
CA HIS A 76 -4.53 -2.23 -3.96
C HIS A 76 -3.49 -1.23 -3.42
N GLY A 77 -3.57 -0.85 -2.16
CA GLY A 77 -2.62 0.08 -1.53
C GLY A 77 -1.18 -0.43 -1.55
N LYS A 78 -0.97 -1.74 -1.45
CA LYS A 78 0.36 -2.38 -1.49
C LYS A 78 0.96 -2.34 -2.90
N ILE A 79 0.13 -2.58 -3.92
CA ILE A 79 0.55 -2.47 -5.33
C ILE A 79 0.96 -1.03 -5.61
N VAL A 80 0.17 -0.06 -5.17
CA VAL A 80 0.48 1.36 -5.34
C VAL A 80 1.76 1.74 -4.61
N LEU A 81 1.95 1.29 -3.36
CA LEU A 81 3.15 1.54 -2.57
C LEU A 81 4.39 0.91 -3.20
N GLY A 82 4.32 -0.36 -3.61
CA GLY A 82 5.40 -1.08 -4.28
C GLY A 82 5.76 -0.44 -5.62
N ALA A 83 4.76 -0.13 -6.46
CA ALA A 83 4.95 0.56 -7.72
C ALA A 83 5.62 1.94 -7.52
N SER A 84 5.21 2.67 -6.49
CA SER A 84 5.81 3.96 -6.12
C SER A 84 7.26 3.80 -5.66
N ALA A 85 7.57 2.76 -4.90
CA ALA A 85 8.93 2.47 -4.43
C ALA A 85 9.89 2.15 -5.59
N VAL A 86 9.41 1.42 -6.58
CA VAL A 86 10.19 1.09 -7.80
C VAL A 86 10.32 2.33 -8.70
N ALA A 87 9.23 3.08 -8.90
CA ALA A 87 9.20 4.21 -9.83
C ALA A 87 9.90 5.45 -9.28
N SER A 88 9.79 5.78 -7.99
CA SER A 88 10.35 7.01 -7.42
C SER A 88 11.83 6.89 -7.07
N ARG A 89 12.51 8.03 -6.97
CA ARG A 89 13.90 8.11 -6.46
C ARG A 89 13.99 8.29 -4.95
N ALA A 90 12.89 8.15 -4.23
CA ALA A 90 12.87 8.30 -2.79
C ALA A 90 13.83 7.30 -2.11
N GLY A 91 14.53 7.75 -1.10
CA GLY A 91 15.41 6.92 -0.29
C GLY A 91 14.62 5.91 0.56
N ILE A 92 15.28 4.87 1.02
CA ILE A 92 14.71 3.79 1.85
C ILE A 92 13.97 4.37 3.05
N LEU A 93 14.62 5.25 3.83
CA LEU A 93 14.04 5.84 5.04
C LEU A 93 12.69 6.54 4.74
N ARG A 94 12.63 7.31 3.65
CA ARG A 94 11.40 8.01 3.26
C ARG A 94 10.29 7.04 2.90
N MET A 95 10.60 5.96 2.20
CA MET A 95 9.63 4.93 1.84
C MET A 95 9.13 4.14 3.05
N VAL A 96 10.03 3.85 4.00
CA VAL A 96 9.67 3.21 5.29
C VAL A 96 8.76 4.13 6.11
N LEU A 97 9.11 5.41 6.24
CA LEU A 97 8.28 6.40 6.94
C LEU A 97 6.90 6.55 6.28
N LEU A 98 6.86 6.61 4.94
CA LEU A 98 5.60 6.70 4.20
C LEU A 98 4.73 5.45 4.45
N SER A 99 5.32 4.25 4.45
CA SER A 99 4.63 3.01 4.77
C SER A 99 4.07 3.02 6.19
N PHE A 100 4.87 3.50 7.15
CA PHE A 100 4.47 3.60 8.54
C PHE A 100 3.30 4.59 8.71
N PHE A 101 3.44 5.82 8.23
CA PHE A 101 2.40 6.83 8.34
C PHE A 101 1.11 6.43 7.64
N THR A 102 1.21 5.78 6.47
CA THR A 102 0.05 5.29 5.74
C THR A 102 -0.71 4.20 6.53
N ALA A 103 0.00 3.25 7.14
CA ALA A 103 -0.62 2.19 7.92
C ALA A 103 -1.25 2.72 9.22
N ILE A 104 -0.58 3.65 9.91
CA ILE A 104 -1.14 4.30 11.10
C ILE A 104 -2.34 5.18 10.75
N ALA A 105 -2.28 5.95 9.66
CA ALA A 105 -3.42 6.75 9.19
C ALA A 105 -4.63 5.87 8.86
N GLN A 106 -4.43 4.67 8.29
CA GLN A 106 -5.50 3.70 8.06
C GLN A 106 -6.08 3.14 9.37
N ALA A 107 -5.26 2.88 10.39
CA ALA A 107 -5.75 2.47 11.70
C ALA A 107 -6.55 3.59 12.39
N LEU A 108 -6.05 4.83 12.31
CA LEU A 108 -6.75 6.00 12.87
C LEU A 108 -8.08 6.25 12.16
N SER A 109 -8.16 6.09 10.85
CA SER A 109 -9.44 6.24 10.11
C SER A 109 -10.48 5.22 10.58
N ALA A 110 -10.08 3.98 10.86
CA ALA A 110 -10.98 2.97 11.44
C ALA A 110 -11.47 3.37 12.84
N ILE A 111 -10.54 3.83 13.71
CA ILE A 111 -10.87 4.26 15.08
C ILE A 111 -11.82 5.45 15.03
N LEU A 112 -11.55 6.45 14.18
CA LEU A 112 -12.41 7.62 14.03
C LEU A 112 -13.79 7.26 13.49
N LEU A 113 -13.85 6.41 12.46
CA LEU A 113 -15.12 5.98 11.87
C LEU A 113 -16.02 5.28 12.91
N ILE A 114 -15.49 4.24 13.57
CA ILE A 114 -16.27 3.50 14.58
C ILE A 114 -16.51 4.35 15.82
N GLY A 115 -15.53 5.16 16.25
CA GLY A 115 -15.71 6.07 17.38
C GLY A 115 -16.85 7.07 17.13
N LEU A 116 -16.94 7.65 15.92
CA LEU A 116 -18.05 8.54 15.55
C LEU A 116 -19.39 7.80 15.53
N ILE A 117 -19.41 6.56 15.04
CA ILE A 117 -20.61 5.71 15.05
C ILE A 117 -21.06 5.40 16.47
N VAL A 118 -20.12 5.04 17.35
CA VAL A 118 -20.44 4.71 18.75
C VAL A 118 -20.89 5.93 19.55
N VAL A 119 -20.24 7.09 19.36
CA VAL A 119 -20.56 8.33 20.10
C VAL A 119 -21.76 9.07 19.49
N GLY A 120 -21.80 9.17 18.15
CA GLY A 120 -22.78 10.01 17.47
C GLY A 120 -24.12 9.31 17.16
N LEU A 121 -24.11 8.00 16.99
CA LEU A 121 -25.23 7.24 16.45
C LEU A 121 -25.38 5.90 17.22
N ARG A 122 -25.78 5.95 18.48
CA ARG A 122 -26.14 4.75 19.27
C ARG A 122 -27.13 3.78 18.59
N TRP A 123 -27.55 4.09 17.37
CA TRP A 123 -28.60 3.42 16.58
C TRP A 123 -28.08 2.70 15.33
N ILE A 124 -26.80 2.84 14.94
CA ILE A 124 -26.25 2.17 13.76
C ILE A 124 -25.67 0.82 14.16
N GLY A 125 -26.22 -0.26 13.58
CA GLY A 125 -25.71 -1.62 13.78
C GLY A 125 -24.34 -1.83 13.13
N GLY A 126 -23.59 -2.85 13.60
CA GLY A 126 -22.27 -3.19 13.05
C GLY A 126 -22.27 -3.49 11.54
N SER A 127 -23.38 -4.03 11.00
CA SER A 127 -23.60 -4.24 9.58
C SER A 127 -23.58 -2.95 8.76
N ASP A 128 -24.07 -1.85 9.34
CA ASP A 128 -24.17 -0.57 8.63
C ASP A 128 -22.81 0.13 8.56
N ALA A 129 -21.93 -0.04 9.55
CA ALA A 129 -20.54 0.43 9.46
C ALA A 129 -19.75 -0.27 8.33
N VAL A 130 -19.97 -1.57 8.13
CA VAL A 130 -19.37 -2.30 7.00
C VAL A 130 -19.94 -1.78 5.68
N LYS A 131 -21.26 -1.61 5.57
CA LYS A 131 -21.90 -1.04 4.38
C LYS A 131 -21.37 0.36 4.05
N ILE A 132 -21.30 1.27 5.03
CA ILE A 132 -20.73 2.61 4.83
C ILE A 132 -19.32 2.51 4.24
N THR A 133 -18.51 1.56 4.73
CA THR A 133 -17.15 1.36 4.22
C THR A 133 -17.14 0.85 2.78
N GLU A 134 -18.02 -0.09 2.45
CA GLU A 134 -18.07 -0.69 1.10
C GLU A 134 -18.73 0.25 0.10
N ASP A 135 -19.85 0.86 0.45
CA ASP A 135 -20.67 1.64 -0.47
C ASP A 135 -20.11 3.05 -0.70
N TRP A 136 -19.43 3.65 0.28
CA TRP A 136 -18.96 5.03 0.20
C TRP A 136 -17.44 5.19 0.25
N LEU A 137 -16.78 4.59 1.25
CA LEU A 137 -15.34 4.80 1.42
C LEU A 137 -14.52 4.04 0.37
N SER A 138 -15.00 2.89 -0.08
CA SER A 138 -14.33 2.09 -1.10
C SER A 138 -14.27 2.82 -2.45
N PRO A 139 -15.39 3.31 -3.05
CA PRO A 139 -15.35 4.09 -4.27
C PRO A 139 -14.48 5.36 -4.16
N ILE A 140 -14.58 6.09 -3.04
CA ILE A 140 -13.75 7.29 -2.82
C ILE A 140 -12.26 6.94 -2.87
N SER A 141 -11.84 5.85 -2.22
CA SER A 141 -10.44 5.42 -2.25
C SER A 141 -9.98 5.04 -3.66
N PHE A 142 -10.84 4.39 -4.47
CA PHE A 142 -10.50 4.07 -5.85
C PHE A 142 -10.38 5.30 -6.75
N VAL A 143 -11.22 6.32 -6.54
CA VAL A 143 -11.07 7.62 -7.22
C VAL A 143 -9.73 8.27 -6.88
N LEU A 144 -9.34 8.27 -5.59
CA LEU A 144 -8.04 8.80 -5.16
C LEU A 144 -6.86 8.00 -5.74
N PHE A 145 -6.97 6.66 -5.80
CA PHE A 145 -5.97 5.83 -6.47
C PHE A 145 -5.88 6.12 -7.97
N ALA A 146 -7.02 6.31 -8.65
CA ALA A 146 -7.05 6.69 -10.05
C ALA A 146 -6.38 8.06 -10.27
N ALA A 147 -6.66 9.04 -9.42
CA ALA A 147 -5.99 10.34 -9.45
C ALA A 147 -4.46 10.21 -9.29
N PHE A 148 -4.01 9.40 -8.33
CA PHE A 148 -2.59 9.12 -8.13
C PHE A 148 -1.97 8.42 -9.34
N GLY A 149 -2.63 7.41 -9.91
CA GLY A 149 -2.21 6.73 -11.15
C GLY A 149 -2.10 7.71 -12.32
N GLY A 150 -3.02 8.66 -12.44
CA GLY A 150 -2.98 9.76 -13.42
C GLY A 150 -1.75 10.64 -13.25
N VAL A 151 -1.40 11.01 -12.02
CA VAL A 151 -0.16 11.76 -11.72
C VAL A 151 1.08 10.99 -12.18
N LEU A 152 1.15 9.68 -11.90
CA LEU A 152 2.26 8.83 -12.35
C LEU A 152 2.34 8.80 -13.89
N LEU A 153 1.22 8.67 -14.60
CA LEU A 153 1.19 8.68 -16.06
C LEU A 153 1.68 10.00 -16.64
N VAL A 154 1.17 11.12 -16.15
CA VAL A 154 1.59 12.45 -16.61
C VAL A 154 3.10 12.66 -16.42
N ARG A 155 3.66 12.18 -15.31
CA ARG A 155 5.10 12.24 -15.05
C ARG A 155 5.89 11.30 -15.98
N GLY A 156 5.43 10.07 -16.14
CA GLY A 156 6.05 9.11 -17.05
C GLY A 156 6.09 9.61 -18.49
N THR A 157 4.98 10.15 -19.01
CA THR A 157 4.91 10.72 -20.36
C THR A 157 5.84 11.93 -20.52
N LYS A 158 5.89 12.83 -19.54
CA LYS A 158 6.84 13.96 -19.54
C LYS A 158 8.28 13.50 -19.60
N MET A 159 8.68 12.51 -18.78
CA MET A 159 10.05 11.96 -18.78
C MET A 159 10.41 11.34 -20.13
N VAL A 160 9.55 10.51 -20.69
CA VAL A 160 9.79 9.86 -22.01
C VAL A 160 9.83 10.88 -23.12
N SER A 161 8.95 11.88 -23.11
CA SER A 161 8.90 12.96 -24.10
C SER A 161 10.16 13.84 -24.05
N GLN A 162 10.63 14.20 -22.87
CA GLN A 162 11.86 14.98 -22.69
C GLN A 162 13.08 14.20 -23.19
N TYR A 163 13.17 12.91 -22.88
CA TYR A 163 14.25 12.06 -23.40
C TYR A 163 14.25 12.01 -24.94
N ARG A 164 13.08 11.85 -25.58
CA ARG A 164 12.96 11.86 -27.04
C ARG A 164 13.42 13.19 -27.63
N LYS A 165 13.05 14.32 -27.03
CA LYS A 165 13.49 15.65 -27.50
C LYS A 165 15.01 15.82 -27.38
N THR A 166 15.61 15.40 -26.25
CA THR A 166 17.07 15.49 -26.05
C THR A 166 17.84 14.57 -27.00
N ALA A 167 17.36 13.36 -27.23
CA ALA A 167 17.97 12.42 -28.18
C ALA A 167 17.89 12.93 -29.64
N PHE A 168 16.90 13.74 -29.99
CA PHE A 168 16.76 14.33 -31.32
C PHE A 168 17.67 15.57 -31.51
N THR A 169 17.86 16.39 -30.45
CA THR A 169 18.72 17.57 -30.48
C THR A 169 20.22 17.24 -30.42
N HIS A 170 20.62 16.09 -29.90
CA HIS A 170 22.03 15.65 -29.89
C HIS A 170 22.60 15.31 -31.28
N ARG A 171 21.79 15.32 -32.36
CA ARG A 171 22.28 15.22 -33.74
C ARG A 171 22.78 16.55 -34.33
N VAL A 172 22.61 17.66 -33.67
CA VAL A 172 23.05 18.98 -34.12
C VAL A 172 23.75 19.69 -32.95
N HIS A 173 25.07 19.69 -33.00
CA HIS A 173 26.02 20.54 -32.24
C HIS A 173 25.44 21.42 -31.14
N CYS A 174 25.84 21.21 -29.87
CA CYS A 174 26.42 22.22 -28.98
C CYS A 174 26.62 21.66 -27.56
N ASN A 175 27.82 21.97 -27.04
CA ASN A 175 28.34 21.53 -25.74
C ASN A 175 27.79 22.40 -24.59
N HIS A 176 26.53 22.17 -24.19
CA HIS A 176 25.97 22.73 -22.95
C HIS A 176 25.15 21.67 -22.21
N LYS A 177 25.56 21.39 -20.96
CA LYS A 177 24.83 20.57 -19.99
C LYS A 177 23.50 21.25 -19.61
N HIS A 178 22.46 21.01 -20.39
CA HIS A 178 21.08 21.31 -20.03
C HIS A 178 20.24 20.03 -20.18
N GLY A 179 20.55 19.02 -19.36
CA GLY A 179 19.59 17.97 -19.07
C GLY A 179 18.55 18.52 -18.09
N PRO A 180 17.25 18.18 -18.23
CA PRO A 180 16.26 18.54 -17.23
C PRO A 180 16.75 18.06 -15.87
N ASN A 181 16.64 18.91 -14.86
CA ASN A 181 17.04 18.61 -13.49
C ASN A 181 16.12 17.47 -13.01
N LEU A 182 16.65 16.24 -12.99
CA LEU A 182 15.92 15.02 -12.66
C LEU A 182 15.27 15.07 -11.25
N ALA A 183 15.66 16.06 -10.43
CA ALA A 183 15.07 16.36 -9.14
C ALA A 183 13.62 16.90 -9.24
N GLU A 184 13.24 17.52 -10.37
CA GLU A 184 11.89 18.10 -10.55
C GLU A 184 10.82 17.07 -10.93
N VAL A 185 11.21 15.84 -11.25
CA VAL A 185 10.29 14.81 -11.77
C VAL A 185 10.02 13.68 -10.77
N ASP A 186 10.51 13.79 -9.54
CA ASP A 186 10.39 12.71 -8.57
C ASP A 186 9.00 12.69 -7.88
N ALA A 187 8.20 11.66 -8.15
CA ALA A 187 6.81 11.52 -7.74
C ALA A 187 6.60 11.59 -6.22
N LEU A 188 7.57 11.16 -5.43
CA LEU A 188 7.46 11.10 -3.96
C LEU A 188 8.40 12.06 -3.24
N THR A 189 9.02 13.03 -3.95
CA THR A 189 9.79 14.09 -3.31
C THR A 189 8.89 15.22 -2.80
N SER A 190 7.67 15.35 -3.37
CA SER A 190 6.69 16.31 -2.91
C SER A 190 5.87 15.77 -1.72
N LEU A 191 5.70 16.58 -0.68
CA LEU A 191 4.76 16.30 0.43
C LEU A 191 3.33 16.08 -0.08
N ARG A 192 2.93 16.81 -1.13
CA ARG A 192 1.61 16.70 -1.74
C ARG A 192 1.33 15.28 -2.25
N ASP A 193 2.29 14.67 -2.94
CA ASP A 193 2.13 13.31 -3.49
C ASP A 193 2.13 12.25 -2.40
N SER A 194 2.96 12.43 -1.38
CA SER A 194 2.98 11.57 -0.21
C SER A 194 1.66 11.63 0.57
N LEU A 195 1.08 12.84 0.70
CA LEU A 195 -0.23 13.05 1.33
C LEU A 195 -1.36 12.43 0.51
N LEU A 196 -1.35 12.62 -0.83
CA LEU A 196 -2.36 12.03 -1.71
C LEU A 196 -2.33 10.49 -1.63
N LEU A 197 -1.14 9.90 -1.66
CA LEU A 197 -0.98 8.47 -1.51
C LEU A 197 -1.46 7.98 -0.13
N THR A 198 -1.05 8.66 0.94
CA THR A 198 -1.49 8.33 2.30
C THR A 198 -3.02 8.45 2.44
N ALA A 199 -3.61 9.53 1.95
CA ALA A 199 -5.06 9.74 1.99
C ALA A 199 -5.81 8.66 1.20
N SER A 200 -5.33 8.30 0.00
CA SER A 200 -5.98 7.28 -0.83
C SER A 200 -6.02 5.89 -0.16
N ILE A 201 -5.04 5.58 0.67
CA ILE A 201 -5.00 4.33 1.43
C ILE A 201 -5.76 4.45 2.76
N ALA A 202 -5.61 5.58 3.45
CA ALA A 202 -6.19 5.79 4.78
C ALA A 202 -7.72 5.93 4.77
N VAL A 203 -8.31 6.48 3.71
CA VAL A 203 -9.78 6.65 3.59
C VAL A 203 -10.52 5.33 3.71
N ARG A 204 -9.93 4.22 3.29
CA ARG A 204 -10.53 2.91 3.40
C ARG A 204 -9.97 2.12 4.58
N PRO A 205 -10.66 2.10 5.75
CA PRO A 205 -10.23 1.29 6.88
C PRO A 205 -10.25 -0.21 6.53
N CYS A 206 -9.38 -0.99 7.16
CA CYS A 206 -9.39 -2.43 6.93
C CYS A 206 -10.55 -3.11 7.68
N THR A 207 -11.15 -4.12 7.07
CA THR A 207 -12.30 -4.86 7.64
C THR A 207 -11.97 -5.50 8.98
N GLY A 208 -10.72 -5.95 9.18
CA GLY A 208 -10.26 -6.51 10.46
C GLY A 208 -10.26 -5.49 11.60
N ALA A 209 -9.88 -4.23 11.33
CA ALA A 209 -9.95 -3.16 12.34
C ALA A 209 -11.40 -2.80 12.65
N LEU A 210 -12.28 -2.74 11.64
CA LEU A 210 -13.71 -2.51 11.87
C LEU A 210 -14.32 -3.60 12.74
N PHE A 211 -14.07 -4.87 12.42
CA PHE A 211 -14.52 -6.01 13.20
C PHE A 211 -14.05 -5.95 14.67
N LEU A 212 -12.76 -5.69 14.88
CA LEU A 212 -12.18 -5.58 16.21
C LEU A 212 -12.82 -4.44 17.03
N LEU A 213 -12.93 -3.26 16.43
CA LEU A 213 -13.47 -2.07 17.10
C LEU A 213 -14.97 -2.19 17.39
N LEU A 214 -15.75 -2.84 16.50
CA LEU A 214 -17.15 -3.09 16.71
C LEU A 214 -17.37 -4.05 17.89
N ILE A 215 -16.62 -5.14 17.98
CA ILE A 215 -16.70 -6.06 19.14
C ILE A 215 -16.23 -5.33 20.42
N ALA A 216 -15.15 -4.57 20.36
CA ALA A 216 -14.66 -3.83 21.52
C ALA A 216 -15.68 -2.79 22.02
N ALA A 217 -16.41 -2.14 21.08
CA ALA A 217 -17.49 -1.22 21.44
C ALA A 217 -18.68 -1.95 22.08
N GLN A 218 -19.07 -3.12 21.57
CA GLN A 218 -20.15 -3.93 22.17
C GLN A 218 -19.82 -4.46 23.55
N LEU A 219 -18.54 -4.65 23.85
CA LEU A 219 -18.05 -5.11 25.14
C LEU A 219 -17.67 -3.97 26.10
N ASP A 220 -17.95 -2.70 25.74
CA ASP A 220 -17.62 -1.49 26.51
C ASP A 220 -16.10 -1.32 26.77
N VAL A 221 -15.25 -1.94 25.92
CA VAL A 221 -13.78 -1.86 25.99
C VAL A 221 -13.18 -1.17 24.75
N PHE A 222 -13.86 -0.18 24.20
CA PHE A 222 -13.50 0.48 22.93
C PHE A 222 -12.05 0.98 22.89
N TRP A 223 -11.55 1.57 24.00
CA TRP A 223 -10.17 2.08 24.05
C TRP A 223 -9.12 0.98 23.92
N LEU A 224 -9.38 -0.20 24.46
CA LEU A 224 -8.50 -1.36 24.27
C LEU A 224 -8.53 -1.85 22.81
N GLY A 225 -9.71 -1.84 22.20
CA GLY A 225 -9.85 -2.07 20.76
C GLY A 225 -9.08 -1.07 19.92
N ALA A 226 -9.08 0.22 20.31
CA ALA A 226 -8.31 1.26 19.63
C ALA A 226 -6.79 1.02 19.74
N ILE A 227 -6.27 0.70 20.93
CA ILE A 227 -4.86 0.35 21.14
C ILE A 227 -4.48 -0.89 20.30
N ALA A 228 -5.30 -1.92 20.31
CA ALA A 228 -5.09 -3.14 19.53
C ALA A 228 -5.12 -2.86 18.01
N THR A 229 -5.98 -1.93 17.56
CA THR A 229 -6.01 -1.49 16.15
C THR A 229 -4.74 -0.74 15.77
N LEU A 230 -4.16 0.06 16.66
CA LEU A 230 -2.85 0.67 16.43
C LEU A 230 -1.74 -0.38 16.36
N ALA A 231 -1.76 -1.40 17.24
CA ALA A 231 -0.82 -2.52 17.15
C ALA A 231 -0.94 -3.28 15.81
N MET A 232 -2.16 -3.47 15.30
CA MET A 232 -2.42 -3.99 13.95
C MET A 232 -1.81 -3.09 12.86
N GLY A 233 -1.97 -1.77 13.00
CA GLY A 233 -1.37 -0.78 12.10
C GLY A 233 0.16 -0.89 12.05
N VAL A 234 0.81 -1.08 13.22
CA VAL A 234 2.26 -1.30 13.30
C VAL A 234 2.67 -2.59 12.58
N GLY A 235 1.95 -3.70 12.78
CA GLY A 235 2.19 -4.95 12.05
C GLY A 235 2.10 -4.77 10.52
N THR A 236 1.06 -4.07 10.07
CA THR A 236 0.89 -3.69 8.65
C THR A 236 2.04 -2.82 8.14
N ALA A 237 2.49 -1.84 8.95
CA ALA A 237 3.60 -0.96 8.61
C ALA A 237 4.91 -1.71 8.43
N VAL A 238 5.22 -2.67 9.31
CA VAL A 238 6.43 -3.50 9.22
C VAL A 238 6.46 -4.27 7.90
N PHE A 239 5.38 -4.94 7.54
CA PHE A 239 5.30 -5.69 6.29
C PHE A 239 5.40 -4.77 5.05
N ASN A 240 4.64 -3.67 5.03
CA ASN A 240 4.65 -2.70 3.92
C ASN A 240 6.02 -2.03 3.77
N SER A 241 6.74 -1.80 4.87
CA SER A 241 8.13 -1.32 4.83
C SER A 241 9.06 -2.31 4.16
N GLY A 242 8.88 -3.62 4.41
CA GLY A 242 9.60 -4.67 3.69
C GLY A 242 9.37 -4.63 2.18
N ILE A 243 8.11 -4.47 1.75
CA ILE A 243 7.76 -4.31 0.32
C ILE A 243 8.43 -3.05 -0.25
N ALA A 244 8.38 -1.93 0.47
CA ALA A 244 8.97 -0.67 0.03
C ALA A 244 10.49 -0.78 -0.12
N VAL A 245 11.18 -1.38 0.84
CA VAL A 245 12.64 -1.64 0.79
C VAL A 245 12.98 -2.55 -0.38
N SER A 246 12.23 -3.63 -0.59
CA SER A 246 12.41 -4.54 -1.72
C SER A 246 12.23 -3.82 -3.06
N GLY A 247 11.25 -2.92 -3.17
CA GLY A 247 11.04 -2.10 -4.37
C GLY A 247 12.21 -1.14 -4.65
N VAL A 248 12.74 -0.49 -3.61
CA VAL A 248 13.94 0.38 -3.74
C VAL A 248 15.16 -0.46 -4.16
N PHE A 249 15.35 -1.64 -3.58
CA PHE A 249 16.44 -2.53 -3.93
C PHE A 249 16.33 -3.06 -5.36
N ALA A 250 15.14 -3.49 -5.79
CA ALA A 250 14.88 -3.92 -7.15
C ALA A 250 15.22 -2.81 -8.17
N ARG A 251 14.82 -1.56 -7.87
CA ARG A 251 15.20 -0.40 -8.67
C ARG A 251 16.73 -0.25 -8.78
N THR A 252 17.46 -0.39 -7.68
CA THR A 252 18.93 -0.28 -7.67
C THR A 252 19.56 -1.34 -8.57
N LEU A 253 19.08 -2.57 -8.53
CA LEU A 253 19.54 -3.66 -9.42
C LEU A 253 19.28 -3.35 -10.90
N ILE A 254 18.11 -2.80 -11.23
CA ILE A 254 17.76 -2.42 -12.60
C ILE A 254 18.70 -1.31 -13.11
N HIS A 255 19.15 -0.41 -12.22
CA HIS A 255 19.95 0.75 -12.59
C HIS A 255 21.47 0.53 -12.59
N LEU A 256 21.98 -0.62 -12.17
CA LEU A 256 23.42 -0.95 -12.22
C LEU A 256 23.98 -1.07 -13.66
N GLY A 257 23.13 -0.94 -14.70
CA GLY A 257 23.49 -1.28 -16.08
C GLY A 257 23.92 -0.15 -17.02
N ASN A 258 23.59 1.12 -16.83
CA ASN A 258 24.09 2.25 -17.66
C ASN A 258 23.40 3.59 -17.33
N SER A 259 24.16 4.67 -17.15
CA SER A 259 23.63 5.99 -16.74
C SER A 259 22.75 6.67 -17.80
N ASP A 260 23.04 6.47 -19.11
CA ASP A 260 22.30 7.14 -20.18
C ASP A 260 20.94 6.51 -20.50
N LYS A 261 20.78 5.21 -20.23
CA LYS A 261 19.48 4.51 -20.36
C LYS A 261 18.57 4.70 -19.14
N MET A 262 19.08 5.30 -18.07
CA MET A 262 18.39 5.45 -16.79
C MET A 262 17.14 6.33 -16.88
N SER A 263 17.16 7.39 -17.69
CA SER A 263 16.03 8.33 -17.81
C SER A 263 14.82 7.69 -18.51
N ILE A 264 15.03 6.89 -19.55
CA ILE A 264 13.93 6.24 -20.28
C ILE A 264 13.33 5.08 -19.48
N SER A 265 14.20 4.26 -18.82
CA SER A 265 13.71 3.13 -18.01
C SER A 265 12.87 3.61 -16.82
N THR A 266 13.26 4.70 -16.17
CA THR A 266 12.47 5.33 -15.11
C THR A 266 11.14 5.84 -15.65
N GLY A 267 11.12 6.54 -16.79
CA GLY A 267 9.88 7.00 -17.42
C GLY A 267 8.93 5.85 -17.77
N VAL A 268 9.45 4.75 -18.29
CA VAL A 268 8.66 3.53 -18.57
C VAL A 268 8.11 2.91 -17.29
N LEU A 269 8.89 2.86 -16.20
CA LEU A 269 8.43 2.37 -14.90
C LEU A 269 7.26 3.22 -14.37
N TYR A 270 7.33 4.55 -14.49
CA TYR A 270 6.23 5.44 -14.13
C TYR A 270 4.98 5.17 -14.97
N LEU A 271 5.14 4.96 -16.28
CA LEU A 271 4.01 4.62 -17.16
C LEU A 271 3.39 3.28 -16.78
N CYS A 272 4.20 2.25 -16.59
CA CYS A 272 3.71 0.93 -16.18
C CYS A 272 2.99 0.99 -14.83
N ALA A 273 3.58 1.66 -13.84
CA ALA A 273 2.97 1.85 -12.53
C ALA A 273 1.65 2.64 -12.63
N GLY A 274 1.63 3.74 -13.39
CA GLY A 274 0.44 4.57 -13.59
C GLY A 274 -0.68 3.80 -14.31
N VAL A 275 -0.37 3.06 -15.37
CA VAL A 275 -1.34 2.20 -16.08
C VAL A 275 -1.89 1.13 -15.14
N SER A 276 -1.02 0.42 -14.41
CA SER A 276 -1.46 -0.64 -13.48
C SER A 276 -2.39 -0.10 -12.39
N VAL A 277 -2.05 1.03 -11.77
CA VAL A 277 -2.88 1.66 -10.74
C VAL A 277 -4.21 2.12 -11.32
N LEU A 278 -4.23 2.74 -12.51
CA LEU A 278 -5.46 3.18 -13.16
C LEU A 278 -6.35 2.02 -13.56
N THR A 279 -5.82 1.00 -14.21
CA THR A 279 -6.63 -0.17 -14.65
C THR A 279 -7.27 -0.86 -13.45
N ILE A 280 -6.52 -1.07 -12.36
CA ILE A 280 -7.04 -1.68 -11.14
C ILE A 280 -8.13 -0.79 -10.50
N SER A 281 -7.90 0.52 -10.45
CA SER A 281 -8.85 1.46 -9.84
C SER A 281 -10.14 1.57 -10.65
N LEU A 282 -10.04 1.70 -11.97
CA LEU A 282 -11.20 1.79 -12.87
C LEU A 282 -11.99 0.48 -12.93
N SER A 283 -11.31 -0.68 -12.97
CA SER A 283 -12.01 -1.97 -12.97
C SER A 283 -12.87 -2.13 -11.72
N ARG A 284 -12.41 -1.63 -10.57
CA ARG A 284 -13.17 -1.70 -9.32
C ARG A 284 -14.28 -0.66 -9.21
N LEU A 285 -14.17 0.47 -9.90
CA LEU A 285 -15.25 1.47 -9.99
C LEU A 285 -16.37 1.03 -10.94
N ILE A 286 -16.08 0.16 -11.93
CA ILE A 286 -17.05 -0.31 -12.93
C ILE A 286 -17.74 -1.60 -12.49
N ILE A 287 -17.01 -2.51 -11.83
CA ILE A 287 -17.48 -3.87 -11.52
C ILE A 287 -18.05 -3.95 -10.09
N GLY A 288 -17.57 -3.08 -9.19
CA GLY A 288 -17.89 -3.13 -7.78
C GLY A 288 -18.91 -2.18 -7.34
#